data_f54600a2dec4065e0dac92112fbf1c72
#
_entry.id   f54600a2dec4065e0dac92112fbf1c72
#
_cell.length_a   1.000
_cell.length_b   1.000
_cell.length_c   1.000
_cell.angle_alpha   90.00
_cell.angle_beta   90.00
_cell.angle_gamma   90.00
#
_symmetry.space_group_name_H-M   'P 1'
#
loop_
_entity.id
_entity.type
_entity.pdbx_description
1 polymer ?
#
loop_
_entity_poly.entity_id
_entity_poly.type
_entity_poly.pdbx_seq_one_letter_code
_entity_poly.pdbx_strand_id
1 'polypeptide(L)'
;MDTIKKIAVVLNGFVHDFATGYWLSDLIAIYLLHGYRAQSAELAGVLGSIERFFFWNAVAAAVTIFATGGMRTFTYVDNFYGPEAEATRRKMLIIKHVLLIVVIGSGSYWAYCTAYS
;
A
#
# COMPACT_ATOMS: atom_id res chain seq x y z
N MET A 1 -4.94 -21.45 -19.22
CA MET A 1 -4.28 -20.15 -19.01
C MET A 1 -2.86 -20.22 -19.55
N ASP A 2 -2.49 -19.26 -20.35
CA ASP A 2 -1.15 -19.15 -20.92
C ASP A 2 -0.11 -19.00 -19.80
N THR A 3 1.08 -19.57 -20.01
CA THR A 3 2.19 -19.51 -19.03
C THR A 3 2.56 -18.06 -18.71
N ILE A 4 2.54 -17.17 -19.71
CA ILE A 4 2.84 -15.75 -19.53
C ILE A 4 1.82 -15.10 -18.58
N LYS A 5 0.53 -15.42 -18.73
CA LYS A 5 -0.50 -14.91 -17.85
C LYS A 5 -0.34 -15.41 -16.42
N LYS A 6 0.03 -16.66 -16.24
CA LYS A 6 0.30 -17.22 -14.91
C LYS A 6 1.47 -16.50 -14.22
N ILE A 7 2.55 -16.28 -14.95
CA ILE A 7 3.71 -15.54 -14.44
C ILE A 7 3.31 -14.13 -14.07
N ALA A 8 2.55 -13.46 -14.93
CA ALA A 8 2.08 -12.08 -14.67
C ALA A 8 1.22 -12.00 -13.41
N VAL A 9 0.32 -12.96 -13.18
CA VAL A 9 -0.52 -13.01 -11.99
C VAL A 9 0.32 -13.20 -10.73
N VAL A 10 1.30 -14.10 -10.76
CA VAL A 10 2.19 -14.34 -9.62
C VAL A 10 3.04 -13.10 -9.31
N LEU A 11 3.61 -12.47 -10.35
CA LEU A 11 4.40 -11.25 -10.18
C LEU A 11 3.54 -10.10 -9.65
N ASN A 12 2.32 -9.95 -10.16
CA ASN A 12 1.40 -8.92 -9.69
C ASN A 12 1.10 -9.10 -8.19
N GLY A 13 0.86 -10.33 -7.75
CA GLY A 13 0.65 -10.62 -6.34
C GLY A 13 1.86 -10.31 -5.48
N PHE A 14 3.06 -10.67 -5.96
CA PHE A 14 4.32 -10.37 -5.28
C PHE A 14 4.52 -8.86 -5.13
N VAL A 15 4.34 -8.10 -6.21
CA VAL A 15 4.49 -6.64 -6.21
C VAL A 15 3.47 -6.01 -5.25
N HIS A 16 2.24 -6.51 -5.25
CA HIS A 16 1.18 -6.02 -4.36
C HIS A 16 1.57 -6.21 -2.89
N ASP A 17 2.03 -7.40 -2.52
CA ASP A 17 2.43 -7.70 -1.14
C ASP A 17 3.67 -6.91 -0.73
N PHE A 18 4.65 -6.80 -1.64
CA PHE A 18 5.86 -6.03 -1.41
C PHE A 18 5.53 -4.54 -1.18
N ALA A 19 4.66 -3.98 -2.04
CA ALA A 19 4.27 -2.58 -1.93
C ALA A 19 3.53 -2.30 -0.62
N THR A 20 2.71 -3.24 -0.15
CA THR A 20 2.00 -3.10 1.12
C THR A 20 2.99 -3.01 2.30
N GLY A 21 3.98 -3.90 2.33
CA GLY A 21 5.03 -3.87 3.34
C GLY A 21 5.89 -2.61 3.25
N TYR A 22 6.21 -2.19 2.04
CA TYR A 22 6.98 -0.98 1.78
C TYR A 22 6.25 0.27 2.28
N TRP A 23 4.95 0.38 2.00
CA TRP A 23 4.12 1.48 2.48
C TRP A 23 4.12 1.54 4.02
N LEU A 24 3.91 0.41 4.67
CA LEU A 24 3.91 0.34 6.13
C LEU A 24 5.27 0.73 6.70
N SER A 25 6.36 0.25 6.08
CA SER A 25 7.73 0.58 6.50
C SER A 25 8.01 2.07 6.37
N ASP A 26 7.51 2.72 5.33
CA ASP A 26 7.65 4.17 5.14
C ASP A 26 6.96 4.93 6.27
N LEU A 27 5.78 4.50 6.69
CA LEU A 27 5.06 5.15 7.79
C LEU A 27 5.80 4.96 9.12
N ILE A 28 6.35 3.78 9.37
CA ILE A 28 7.15 3.53 10.57
C ILE A 28 8.40 4.42 10.56
N ALA A 29 9.07 4.56 9.41
CA ALA A 29 10.23 5.42 9.28
C ALA A 29 9.88 6.88 9.56
N ILE A 30 8.76 7.37 9.06
CA ILE A 30 8.28 8.74 9.31
C ILE A 30 8.03 8.93 10.80
N TYR A 31 7.40 7.97 11.45
CA TYR A 31 7.12 8.03 12.88
C TYR A 31 8.40 8.14 13.71
N LEU A 32 9.39 7.31 13.41
CA LEU A 32 10.67 7.32 14.11
C LEU A 32 11.45 8.61 13.87
N LEU A 33 11.51 9.06 12.63
CA LEU A 33 12.20 10.30 12.27
C LEU A 33 11.55 11.51 12.92
N HIS A 34 10.23 11.54 12.98
CA HIS A 34 9.50 12.65 13.60
C HIS A 34 9.80 12.73 15.10
N GLY A 35 9.94 11.59 15.77
CA GLY A 35 10.36 11.54 17.17
C GLY A 35 11.74 12.14 17.38
N TYR A 36 12.71 11.81 16.53
CA TYR A 36 14.06 12.39 16.58
C TYR A 36 14.07 13.88 16.22
N ARG A 37 13.26 14.27 15.26
CA ARG A 37 13.13 15.67 14.85
C ARG A 37 12.67 16.56 16.01
N ALA A 38 11.77 16.03 16.85
CA ALA A 38 11.31 16.76 18.02
C ALA A 38 12.40 16.95 19.08
N GLN A 39 13.44 16.10 19.08
CA GLN A 39 14.52 16.13 20.05
C GLN A 39 15.69 17.03 19.67
N SER A 40 15.82 17.40 18.40
CA SER A 40 16.97 18.17 17.90
C SER A 40 16.53 19.22 16.90
N ALA A 41 16.63 20.50 17.29
CA ALA A 41 16.31 21.63 16.42
C ALA A 41 17.30 21.72 15.23
N GLU A 42 18.55 21.36 15.44
CA GLU A 42 19.57 21.41 14.37
C GLU A 42 19.28 20.42 13.25
N LEU A 43 18.78 19.24 13.59
CA LEU A 43 18.50 18.19 12.63
C LEU A 43 17.06 18.27 12.07
N ALA A 44 16.22 19.15 12.60
CA ALA A 44 14.81 19.20 12.22
C ALA A 44 14.61 19.41 10.71
N GLY A 45 15.40 20.28 10.09
CA GLY A 45 15.31 20.53 8.65
C GLY A 45 15.68 19.31 7.80
N VAL A 46 16.78 18.64 8.15
CA VAL A 46 17.24 17.44 7.43
C VAL A 46 16.26 16.30 7.62
N LEU A 47 15.85 16.05 8.87
CA LEU A 47 14.91 14.98 9.17
C LEU A 47 13.55 15.21 8.53
N GLY A 48 13.08 16.47 8.48
CA GLY A 48 11.86 16.81 7.79
C GLY A 48 11.93 16.53 6.29
N SER A 49 13.08 16.78 5.66
CA SER A 49 13.29 16.45 4.24
C SER A 49 13.22 14.95 4.01
N ILE A 50 13.81 14.16 4.92
CA ILE A 50 13.77 12.68 4.84
C ILE A 50 12.35 12.18 5.05
N GLU A 51 11.61 12.75 6.01
CA GLU A 51 10.20 12.41 6.22
C GLU A 51 9.37 12.64 4.96
N ARG A 52 9.56 13.77 4.30
CA ARG A 52 8.85 14.09 3.04
C ARG A 52 9.23 13.11 1.93
N PHE A 53 10.48 12.70 1.86
CA PHE A 53 10.93 11.69 0.92
C PHE A 53 10.18 10.36 1.16
N PHE A 54 10.12 9.91 2.41
CA PHE A 54 9.40 8.68 2.74
C PHE A 54 7.90 8.82 2.51
N PHE A 55 7.33 9.99 2.74
CA PHE A 55 5.92 10.24 2.44
C PHE A 55 5.62 10.00 0.95
N TRP A 56 6.44 10.56 0.06
CA TRP A 56 6.23 10.37 -1.38
C TRP A 56 6.49 8.93 -1.80
N ASN A 57 7.40 8.22 -1.16
CA ASN A 57 7.56 6.79 -1.36
C ASN A 57 6.30 6.03 -0.92
N ALA A 58 5.69 6.42 0.19
CA ALA A 58 4.45 5.82 0.66
C ALA A 58 3.31 6.08 -0.32
N VAL A 59 3.22 7.26 -0.92
CA VAL A 59 2.23 7.59 -1.95
C VAL A 59 2.43 6.69 -3.17
N ALA A 60 3.66 6.55 -3.64
CA ALA A 60 3.97 5.67 -4.77
C ALA A 60 3.60 4.22 -4.46
N ALA A 61 3.90 3.76 -3.25
CA ALA A 61 3.52 2.41 -2.81
C ALA A 61 2.01 2.24 -2.76
N ALA A 62 1.28 3.25 -2.25
CA ALA A 62 -0.19 3.21 -2.20
C ALA A 62 -0.79 3.13 -3.60
N VAL A 63 -0.29 3.90 -4.56
CA VAL A 63 -0.73 3.83 -5.95
C VAL A 63 -0.47 2.42 -6.51
N THR A 64 0.70 1.85 -6.24
CA THR A 64 1.05 0.49 -6.66
C THR A 64 0.12 -0.55 -6.04
N ILE A 65 -0.21 -0.40 -4.75
CA ILE A 65 -1.14 -1.29 -4.05
C ILE A 65 -2.51 -1.29 -4.74
N PHE A 66 -3.05 -0.12 -5.03
CA PHE A 66 -4.36 -0.01 -5.67
C PHE A 66 -4.33 -0.50 -7.12
N ALA A 67 -3.28 -0.20 -7.87
CA ALA A 67 -3.12 -0.66 -9.24
C ALA A 67 -3.03 -2.19 -9.30
N THR A 68 -2.19 -2.79 -8.48
CA THR A 68 -2.01 -4.25 -8.45
C THR A 68 -3.21 -4.96 -7.86
N GLY A 69 -3.85 -4.34 -6.85
CA GLY A 69 -5.08 -4.87 -6.26
C GLY A 69 -6.23 -4.85 -7.25
N GLY A 70 -6.37 -3.78 -8.03
CA GLY A 70 -7.37 -3.69 -9.09
C GLY A 70 -7.15 -4.75 -10.17
N MET A 71 -5.92 -4.91 -10.64
CA MET A 71 -5.57 -5.94 -11.60
C MET A 71 -5.89 -7.33 -11.05
N ARG A 72 -5.54 -7.60 -9.81
CA ARG A 72 -5.81 -8.88 -9.17
C ARG A 72 -7.31 -9.16 -9.07
N THR A 73 -8.12 -8.14 -8.79
CA THR A 73 -9.56 -8.27 -8.70
C THR A 73 -10.19 -8.60 -10.05
N PHE A 74 -9.73 -7.94 -11.13
CA PHE A 74 -10.29 -8.11 -12.46
C PHE A 74 -9.74 -9.30 -13.23
N THR A 75 -8.52 -9.75 -12.93
CA THR A 75 -7.89 -10.87 -13.64
C THR A 75 -8.17 -12.23 -13.03
N TYR A 76 -8.67 -12.27 -11.82
CA TYR A 76 -9.01 -13.51 -11.12
C TYR A 76 -10.41 -13.99 -11.48
N VAL A 77 -10.74 -14.06 -12.76
CA VAL A 77 -12.13 -14.27 -13.16
C VAL A 77 -12.48 -15.71 -13.43
N ASP A 78 -11.52 -16.60 -13.56
CA ASP A 78 -11.85 -17.92 -14.09
C ASP A 78 -12.00 -18.99 -13.03
N ASN A 79 -13.22 -19.35 -12.81
CA ASN A 79 -13.81 -20.67 -12.51
C ASN A 79 -13.05 -21.61 -11.55
N PHE A 80 -12.19 -21.08 -10.69
CA PHE A 80 -11.48 -21.95 -9.74
C PHE A 80 -12.41 -22.51 -8.67
N TYR A 81 -13.53 -21.83 -8.38
CA TYR A 81 -14.30 -22.13 -7.17
C TYR A 81 -15.79 -22.30 -7.37
N GLY A 82 -16.31 -22.41 -8.56
CA GLY A 82 -17.75 -22.47 -8.77
C GLY A 82 -18.48 -21.16 -8.46
N PRO A 83 -19.76 -21.02 -8.91
CA PRO A 83 -20.46 -19.72 -8.84
C PRO A 83 -20.67 -19.17 -7.43
N GLU A 84 -20.97 -20.02 -6.46
CA GLU A 84 -21.25 -19.58 -5.07
C GLU A 84 -20.00 -19.12 -4.37
N ALA A 85 -18.90 -19.89 -4.49
CA ALA A 85 -17.63 -19.54 -3.91
C ALA A 85 -17.05 -18.27 -4.56
N GLU A 86 -17.27 -18.09 -5.86
CA GLU A 86 -16.83 -16.91 -6.59
C GLU A 86 -17.56 -15.65 -6.12
N ALA A 87 -18.86 -15.74 -5.89
CA ALA A 87 -19.65 -14.61 -5.36
C ALA A 87 -19.17 -14.21 -3.96
N THR A 88 -18.90 -15.19 -3.10
CA THR A 88 -18.37 -14.96 -1.75
C THR A 88 -16.98 -14.33 -1.83
N ARG A 89 -16.12 -14.83 -2.70
CA ARG A 89 -14.77 -14.30 -2.89
C ARG A 89 -14.81 -12.82 -3.33
N ARG A 90 -15.67 -12.48 -4.27
CA ARG A 90 -15.84 -11.09 -4.73
C ARG A 90 -16.32 -10.19 -3.60
N LYS A 91 -17.30 -10.65 -2.83
CA LYS A 91 -17.83 -9.90 -1.70
C LYS A 91 -16.73 -9.64 -0.65
N MET A 92 -15.94 -10.66 -0.33
CA MET A 92 -14.82 -10.54 0.61
C MET A 92 -13.75 -9.58 0.09
N LEU A 93 -13.45 -9.64 -1.23
CA LEU A 93 -12.48 -8.74 -1.84
C LEU A 93 -12.95 -7.29 -1.80
N ILE A 94 -14.24 -7.03 -2.03
CA ILE A 94 -14.81 -5.68 -1.96
C ILE A 94 -14.69 -5.14 -0.54
N ILE A 95 -15.04 -5.93 0.47
CA ILE A 95 -14.92 -5.56 1.87
C ILE A 95 -13.46 -5.26 2.21
N LYS A 96 -12.54 -6.12 1.80
CA LYS A 96 -11.10 -5.94 2.00
C LYS A 96 -10.60 -4.64 1.38
N HIS A 97 -11.05 -4.34 0.15
CA HIS A 97 -10.63 -3.12 -0.53
C HIS A 97 -11.17 -1.86 0.16
N VAL A 98 -12.41 -1.88 0.63
CA VAL A 98 -12.98 -0.77 1.39
C VAL A 98 -12.17 -0.52 2.66
N LEU A 99 -11.85 -1.58 3.40
CA LEU A 99 -11.02 -1.49 4.61
C LEU A 99 -9.62 -0.96 4.29
N LEU A 100 -9.02 -1.45 3.21
CA LEU A 100 -7.68 -0.99 2.78
C LEU A 100 -7.69 0.49 2.39
N ILE A 101 -8.73 0.95 1.70
CA ILE A 101 -8.88 2.36 1.34
C ILE A 101 -8.91 3.21 2.61
N VAL A 102 -9.68 2.81 3.61
CA VAL A 102 -9.76 3.53 4.88
C VAL A 102 -8.41 3.54 5.59
N VAL A 103 -7.76 2.39 5.70
CA VAL A 103 -6.47 2.26 6.40
C VAL A 103 -5.38 3.04 5.67
N ILE A 104 -5.24 2.86 4.36
CA ILE A 104 -4.20 3.51 3.56
C ILE A 104 -4.46 5.01 3.48
N GLY A 105 -5.71 5.42 3.31
CA GLY A 105 -6.09 6.83 3.28
C GLY A 105 -5.78 7.52 4.61
N SER A 106 -6.18 6.91 5.72
CA SER A 106 -5.92 7.45 7.07
C SER A 106 -4.44 7.51 7.38
N GLY A 107 -3.70 6.43 7.09
CA GLY A 107 -2.25 6.37 7.31
C GLY A 107 -1.50 7.36 6.46
N SER A 108 -1.87 7.51 5.18
CA SER A 108 -1.24 8.46 4.27
C SER A 108 -1.54 9.91 4.69
N TYR A 109 -2.77 10.19 5.14
CA TYR A 109 -3.12 11.50 5.67
C TYR A 109 -2.31 11.83 6.92
N TRP A 110 -2.17 10.88 7.85
CA TRP A 110 -1.33 11.03 9.03
C TRP A 110 0.13 11.32 8.62
N ALA A 111 0.65 10.58 7.65
CA ALA A 111 2.01 10.76 7.17
C ALA A 111 2.20 12.14 6.55
N TYR A 112 1.21 12.62 5.79
CA TYR A 112 1.24 13.97 5.22
C TYR A 112 1.31 15.03 6.33
N CYS A 113 0.41 14.93 7.30
CA CYS A 113 0.38 15.90 8.42
C CYS A 113 1.69 15.87 9.21
N THR A 114 2.27 14.69 9.41
CA THR A 114 3.52 14.53 10.16
C THR A 114 4.72 15.07 9.37
N ALA A 115 4.82 14.72 8.09
CA ALA A 115 5.97 15.10 7.26
C ALA A 115 6.00 16.60 6.94
N TYR A 116 4.85 17.23 6.89
CA TYR A 116 4.71 18.66 6.56
C TYR A 116 4.37 19.54 7.77
N SER A 117 4.49 19.00 8.95
CA SER A 117 4.28 19.77 10.20
C SER A 117 5.49 20.61 10.60
#